data_ee7f15f39c932658cdc8e70f17a7393b
#
_entry.id   ee7f15f39c932658cdc8e70f17a7393b
#
_cell.length_a   1.000
_cell.length_b   1.000
_cell.length_c   1.000
_cell.angle_alpha   90.00
_cell.angle_beta   90.00
_cell.angle_gamma   90.00
#
_symmetry.space_group_name_H-M   'P 1'
#
loop_
_entity.id
_entity.type
_entity.pdbx_description
1 polymer ?
#
loop_
_entity_poly.entity_id
_entity_poly.type
_entity_poly.pdbx_seq_one_letter_code
_entity_poly.pdbx_strand_id
1 'polypeptide(L)'
;MQIICIEKIASTQLFLCEQIRKDEIKQNTAIYALEQTSGVGSRDNAWISSRGNLHLSFCVREEDLPSDLPLASVSIYFAYLLKDLLAQKGSQIWLKWSNDLYLNDKKVGGVMSHKIGEFVVCGMGLNLKFAPQNATFCDVEIEIKELVEEFIKVLE
;
A
#
# COMPACT_ATOMS: atom_id res chain seq x y z
N MET A 1 13.45 -5.29 -6.19
CA MET A 1 12.81 -5.51 -4.85
C MET A 1 12.35 -6.96 -4.72
N GLN A 2 12.49 -7.60 -3.54
CA GLN A 2 11.93 -8.94 -3.28
C GLN A 2 10.40 -8.83 -3.10
N ILE A 3 9.62 -9.70 -3.75
CA ILE A 3 8.16 -9.74 -3.62
C ILE A 3 7.75 -11.07 -2.98
N ILE A 4 6.97 -11.01 -1.91
CA ILE A 4 6.48 -12.16 -1.16
C ILE A 4 4.95 -12.14 -1.16
N CYS A 5 4.34 -13.24 -1.62
CA CYS A 5 2.90 -13.44 -1.52
C CYS A 5 2.56 -14.34 -0.34
N ILE A 6 1.61 -13.93 0.48
CA ILE A 6 1.12 -14.72 1.63
C ILE A 6 -0.37 -14.97 1.44
N GLU A 7 -0.80 -16.22 1.59
CA GLU A 7 -2.22 -16.57 1.43
C GLU A 7 -3.09 -15.86 2.47
N LYS A 8 -2.69 -15.95 3.75
CA LYS A 8 -3.44 -15.36 4.87
C LYS A 8 -2.51 -14.92 5.98
N ILE A 9 -2.73 -13.71 6.49
CA ILE A 9 -1.96 -13.13 7.59
C ILE A 9 -2.84 -12.18 8.41
N ALA A 10 -2.42 -11.85 9.62
CA ALA A 10 -3.12 -10.85 10.43
C ALA A 10 -3.01 -9.45 9.80
N SER A 11 -1.80 -9.00 9.51
CA SER A 11 -1.51 -7.72 8.86
C SER A 11 -0.16 -7.77 8.16
N THR A 12 -0.12 -7.44 6.87
CA THR A 12 1.14 -7.33 6.11
C THR A 12 2.04 -6.25 6.70
N GLN A 13 1.44 -5.15 7.16
CA GLN A 13 2.16 -4.01 7.75
C GLN A 13 2.84 -4.39 9.07
N LEU A 14 2.09 -4.96 9.99
CA LEU A 14 2.64 -5.37 11.29
C LEU A 14 3.71 -6.44 11.13
N PHE A 15 3.48 -7.40 10.24
CA PHE A 15 4.44 -8.46 9.95
C PHE A 15 5.75 -7.89 9.40
N LEU A 16 5.69 -7.05 8.36
CA LEU A 16 6.88 -6.45 7.77
C LEU A 16 7.66 -5.62 8.79
N CYS A 17 6.97 -4.80 9.59
CA CYS A 17 7.57 -4.03 10.67
C CYS A 17 8.28 -4.90 11.71
N GLU A 18 7.67 -6.03 12.08
CA GLU A 18 8.25 -6.97 13.02
C GLU A 18 9.51 -7.64 12.45
N GLN A 19 9.48 -8.06 11.17
CA GLN A 19 10.63 -8.66 10.51
C GLN A 19 11.82 -7.69 10.41
N ILE A 20 11.55 -6.41 10.11
CA ILE A 20 12.60 -5.38 10.11
C ILE A 20 13.20 -5.20 11.51
N ARG A 21 12.37 -5.11 12.56
CA ARG A 21 12.86 -4.97 13.95
C ARG A 21 13.67 -6.17 14.44
N LYS A 22 13.40 -7.36 13.91
CA LYS A 22 14.16 -8.60 14.18
C LYS A 22 15.41 -8.74 13.32
N ASP A 23 15.70 -7.76 12.47
CA ASP A 23 16.83 -7.82 11.52
C ASP A 23 16.76 -8.98 10.49
N GLU A 24 15.53 -9.46 10.21
CA GLU A 24 15.26 -10.51 9.22
C GLU A 24 15.11 -9.94 7.80
N ILE A 25 14.74 -8.67 7.67
CA ILE A 25 14.65 -7.94 6.39
C ILE A 25 15.83 -7.00 6.28
N LYS A 26 16.66 -7.20 5.25
CA LYS A 26 17.91 -6.46 5.01
C LYS A 26 17.95 -5.73 3.66
N GLN A 27 16.90 -5.85 2.87
CA GLN A 27 16.79 -5.25 1.54
C GLN A 27 15.36 -4.79 1.29
N ASN A 28 15.19 -3.95 0.28
CA ASN A 28 13.88 -3.51 -0.16
C ASN A 28 12.98 -4.72 -0.46
N THR A 29 11.88 -4.83 0.26
CA THR A 29 10.99 -6.00 0.26
C THR A 29 9.53 -5.56 0.21
N ALA A 30 8.74 -6.23 -0.58
CA ALA A 30 7.29 -6.08 -0.66
C ALA A 30 6.60 -7.38 -0.24
N ILE A 31 5.55 -7.25 0.57
CA ILE A 31 4.72 -8.36 1.03
C ILE A 31 3.28 -8.01 0.72
N TYR A 32 2.58 -8.87 -0.01
CA TYR A 32 1.14 -8.74 -0.16
C TYR A 32 0.43 -10.01 0.27
N ALA A 33 -0.79 -9.86 0.76
CA ALA A 33 -1.61 -10.97 1.21
C ALA A 33 -2.92 -11.04 0.44
N LEU A 34 -3.40 -12.27 0.21
CA LEU A 34 -4.71 -12.50 -0.39
C LEU A 34 -5.83 -12.28 0.64
N GLU A 35 -5.52 -12.47 1.93
CA GLU A 35 -6.45 -12.24 3.04
C GLU A 35 -5.72 -11.65 4.26
N GLN A 36 -6.26 -10.60 4.85
CA GLN A 36 -5.87 -10.06 6.15
C GLN A 36 -7.00 -10.22 7.16
N THR A 37 -6.67 -10.63 8.39
CA THR A 37 -7.66 -10.80 9.46
C THR A 37 -7.72 -9.65 10.46
N SER A 38 -6.68 -8.82 10.48
CA SER A 38 -6.54 -7.68 11.42
C SER A 38 -5.79 -6.53 10.73
N GLY A 39 -6.31 -6.09 9.57
CA GLY A 39 -5.72 -5.00 8.81
C GLY A 39 -5.65 -3.71 9.63
N VAL A 40 -4.54 -2.99 9.51
CA VAL A 40 -4.33 -1.69 10.18
C VAL A 40 -4.31 -0.56 9.18
N GLY A 41 -4.91 0.55 9.55
CA GLY A 41 -4.88 1.81 8.82
C GLY A 41 -4.13 2.88 9.60
N SER A 42 -4.17 4.11 9.11
CA SER A 42 -3.58 5.25 9.80
C SER A 42 -4.34 5.59 11.09
N ARG A 43 -3.62 6.17 12.08
CA ARG A 43 -4.18 6.63 13.37
C ARG A 43 -4.92 5.52 14.14
N ASP A 44 -4.34 4.31 14.14
CA ASP A 44 -4.89 3.14 14.83
C ASP A 44 -6.28 2.68 14.37
N ASN A 45 -6.75 3.17 13.22
CA ASN A 45 -7.98 2.69 12.62
C ASN A 45 -7.80 1.27 12.07
N ALA A 46 -8.83 0.45 12.17
CA ALA A 46 -8.86 -0.83 11.48
C ALA A 46 -9.02 -0.60 9.96
N TRP A 47 -8.28 -1.38 9.16
CA TRP A 47 -8.52 -1.50 7.73
C TRP A 47 -9.39 -2.74 7.49
N ILE A 48 -10.59 -2.53 6.97
CA ILE A 48 -11.49 -3.63 6.62
C ILE A 48 -10.97 -4.31 5.37
N SER A 49 -10.52 -5.55 5.54
CA SER A 49 -9.89 -6.34 4.50
C SER A 49 -10.87 -7.39 3.96
N SER A 50 -10.96 -7.49 2.65
CA SER A 50 -11.73 -8.53 1.98
C SER A 50 -10.86 -9.23 0.94
N ARG A 51 -11.02 -10.53 0.79
CA ARG A 51 -10.34 -11.28 -0.28
C ARG A 51 -10.70 -10.69 -1.64
N GLY A 52 -9.69 -10.50 -2.49
CA GLY A 52 -9.84 -9.84 -3.79
C GLY A 52 -9.49 -8.36 -3.79
N ASN A 53 -9.18 -7.78 -2.63
CA ASN A 53 -8.65 -6.43 -2.47
C ASN A 53 -7.12 -6.45 -2.31
N LEU A 54 -6.47 -5.33 -2.59
CA LEU A 54 -5.03 -5.19 -2.38
C LEU A 54 -4.73 -4.96 -0.89
N HIS A 55 -3.85 -5.79 -0.35
CA HIS A 55 -3.23 -5.65 0.95
C HIS A 55 -1.72 -5.77 0.78
N LEU A 56 -1.06 -4.65 0.52
CA LEU A 56 0.36 -4.55 0.22
C LEU A 56 1.08 -3.77 1.31
N SER A 57 2.20 -4.29 1.78
CA SER A 57 3.18 -3.51 2.54
C SER A 57 4.56 -3.69 1.93
N PHE A 58 5.34 -2.64 1.89
CA PHE A 58 6.71 -2.69 1.39
C PHE A 58 7.62 -1.79 2.20
N CYS A 59 8.90 -2.08 2.16
CA CYS A 59 9.92 -1.21 2.70
C CYS A 59 10.94 -0.85 1.62
N VAL A 60 11.39 0.38 1.68
CA VAL A 60 12.51 0.91 0.87
C VAL A 60 13.51 1.55 1.79
N ARG A 61 14.79 1.50 1.46
CA ARG A 61 15.80 2.26 2.19
C ARG A 61 15.52 3.75 2.00
N GLU A 62 15.72 4.53 3.05
CA GLU A 62 15.52 5.98 2.97
C GLU A 62 16.43 6.62 1.90
N GLU A 63 17.65 6.10 1.74
CA GLU A 63 18.60 6.56 0.72
C GLU A 63 18.16 6.30 -0.73
N ASP A 64 17.23 5.37 -0.95
CA ASP A 64 16.65 5.06 -2.27
C ASP A 64 15.49 5.99 -2.63
N LEU A 65 15.03 6.81 -1.68
CA LEU A 65 13.97 7.80 -1.93
C LEU A 65 14.57 9.10 -2.51
N PRO A 66 13.77 9.91 -3.22
CA PRO A 66 14.21 11.24 -3.65
C PRO A 66 14.76 12.04 -2.47
N SER A 67 15.95 12.60 -2.61
CA SER A 67 16.68 13.26 -1.53
C SER A 67 15.98 14.51 -0.98
N ASP A 68 15.06 15.08 -1.74
CA ASP A 68 14.23 16.24 -1.40
C ASP A 68 12.83 15.88 -0.92
N LEU A 69 12.52 14.57 -0.76
CA LEU A 69 11.23 14.09 -0.28
C LEU A 69 11.17 14.12 1.25
N PRO A 70 10.37 15.03 1.87
CA PRO A 70 10.20 15.02 3.31
C PRO A 70 9.51 13.74 3.79
N LEU A 71 9.93 13.18 4.92
CA LEU A 71 9.30 11.99 5.50
C LEU A 71 7.79 12.14 5.73
N ALA A 72 7.33 13.34 6.07
CA ALA A 72 5.92 13.66 6.23
C ALA A 72 5.12 13.54 4.92
N SER A 73 5.78 13.59 3.76
CA SER A 73 5.17 13.50 2.44
C SER A 73 5.27 12.12 1.79
N VAL A 74 5.94 11.17 2.43
CA VAL A 74 6.17 9.83 1.84
C VAL A 74 4.87 9.10 1.56
N SER A 75 3.88 9.17 2.46
CA SER A 75 2.58 8.50 2.24
C SER A 75 1.87 9.04 1.00
N ILE A 76 1.83 10.36 0.81
CA ILE A 76 1.19 10.96 -0.37
C ILE A 76 2.01 10.73 -1.64
N TYR A 77 3.33 10.67 -1.55
CA TYR A 77 4.21 10.33 -2.66
C TYR A 77 3.87 8.92 -3.21
N PHE A 78 3.83 7.91 -2.34
CA PHE A 78 3.47 6.56 -2.76
C PHE A 78 2.01 6.43 -3.20
N ALA A 79 1.10 7.17 -2.56
CA ALA A 79 -0.29 7.23 -3.01
C ALA A 79 -0.40 7.84 -4.42
N TYR A 80 0.41 8.85 -4.73
CA TYR A 80 0.49 9.46 -6.06
C TYR A 80 0.99 8.46 -7.11
N LEU A 81 2.06 7.71 -6.82
CA LEU A 81 2.58 6.69 -7.74
C LEU A 81 1.53 5.62 -8.05
N LEU A 82 0.81 5.13 -7.04
CA LEU A 82 -0.28 4.17 -7.24
C LEU A 82 -1.42 4.78 -8.05
N LYS A 83 -1.83 6.02 -7.73
CA LYS A 83 -2.87 6.75 -8.48
C LYS A 83 -2.46 6.94 -9.95
N ASP A 84 -1.21 7.31 -10.20
CA ASP A 84 -0.72 7.53 -11.57
C ASP A 84 -0.69 6.24 -12.39
N LEU A 85 -0.24 5.13 -11.78
CA LEU A 85 -0.29 3.81 -12.39
C LEU A 85 -1.73 3.40 -12.76
N LEU A 86 -2.69 3.61 -11.86
CA LEU A 86 -4.11 3.32 -12.14
C LEU A 86 -4.70 4.25 -13.20
N ALA A 87 -4.29 5.52 -13.23
CA ALA A 87 -4.72 6.47 -14.26
C ALA A 87 -4.26 6.06 -15.66
N GLN A 88 -3.06 5.47 -15.81
CA GLN A 88 -2.59 4.92 -17.08
C GLN A 88 -3.47 3.76 -17.57
N LYS A 89 -4.21 3.11 -16.67
CA LYS A 89 -5.20 2.06 -17.00
C LYS A 89 -6.62 2.61 -17.17
N GLY A 90 -6.80 3.93 -17.13
CA GLY A 90 -8.09 4.61 -17.33
C GLY A 90 -8.87 4.93 -16.06
N SER A 91 -8.31 4.70 -14.88
CA SER A 91 -8.97 5.00 -13.60
C SER A 91 -9.15 6.52 -13.40
N GLN A 92 -10.29 6.89 -12.81
CA GLN A 92 -10.62 8.27 -12.40
C GLN A 92 -10.35 8.51 -10.90
N ILE A 93 -9.58 7.62 -10.26
CA ILE A 93 -9.17 7.78 -8.86
C ILE A 93 -8.35 9.06 -8.69
N TRP A 94 -8.64 9.79 -7.61
CA TRP A 94 -7.92 11.00 -7.24
C TRP A 94 -7.41 10.93 -5.79
N LEU A 95 -6.43 11.77 -5.47
CA LEU A 95 -5.84 11.85 -4.14
C LEU A 95 -6.59 12.82 -3.25
N LYS A 96 -7.04 12.35 -2.12
CA LYS A 96 -7.49 13.18 -1.02
C LYS A 96 -6.37 13.31 0.00
N TRP A 97 -5.92 14.55 0.23
CA TRP A 97 -4.90 14.83 1.24
C TRP A 97 -5.29 14.19 2.59
N SER A 98 -4.43 13.55 3.33
CA SER A 98 -2.97 13.45 3.13
C SER A 98 -2.53 12.13 2.48
N ASN A 99 -3.37 11.09 2.47
CA ASN A 99 -2.94 9.73 2.17
C ASN A 99 -4.07 8.83 1.66
N ASP A 100 -5.19 9.40 1.26
CA ASP A 100 -6.38 8.65 0.84
C ASP A 100 -6.58 8.69 -0.68
N LEU A 101 -7.09 7.59 -1.21
CA LEU A 101 -7.51 7.44 -2.59
C LEU A 101 -9.04 7.44 -2.64
N TYR A 102 -9.59 8.25 -3.52
CA TYR A 102 -11.03 8.45 -3.68
C TYR A 102 -11.45 8.25 -5.14
N LEU A 103 -12.66 7.76 -5.33
CA LEU A 103 -13.36 7.75 -6.60
C LEU A 103 -14.70 8.46 -6.39
N ASN A 104 -14.95 9.55 -7.15
CA ASN A 104 -15.99 10.51 -6.86
C ASN A 104 -15.86 11.02 -5.40
N ASP A 105 -16.86 10.82 -4.57
CA ASP A 105 -16.93 11.26 -3.17
C ASP A 105 -16.64 10.15 -2.14
N LYS A 106 -16.23 8.94 -2.60
CA LYS A 106 -16.06 7.77 -1.75
C LYS A 106 -14.63 7.27 -1.73
N LYS A 107 -14.21 6.81 -0.57
CA LYS A 107 -12.88 6.23 -0.37
C LYS A 107 -12.75 4.88 -1.09
N VAL A 108 -11.67 4.74 -1.83
CA VAL A 108 -11.27 3.50 -2.53
C VAL A 108 -10.10 2.83 -1.83
N GLY A 109 -9.21 3.61 -1.26
CA GLY A 109 -7.99 3.11 -0.68
C GLY A 109 -7.31 4.10 0.24
N GLY A 110 -6.18 3.69 0.77
CA GLY A 110 -5.35 4.52 1.62
C GLY A 110 -3.93 3.99 1.71
N VAL A 111 -3.02 4.90 2.02
CA VAL A 111 -1.60 4.64 2.15
C VAL A 111 -1.13 5.16 3.50
N MET A 112 -0.30 4.40 4.18
CA MET A 112 0.34 4.83 5.42
C MET A 112 1.83 4.55 5.35
N SER A 113 2.65 5.37 6.00
CA SER A 113 4.08 5.14 6.06
C SER A 113 4.65 5.55 7.42
N HIS A 114 5.73 4.90 7.81
CA HIS A 114 6.55 5.28 8.95
C HIS A 114 7.97 4.76 8.78
N LYS A 115 8.89 5.33 9.54
CA LYS A 115 10.30 4.97 9.49
C LYS A 115 10.65 3.95 10.58
N ILE A 116 11.42 2.92 10.22
CA ILE A 116 12.02 1.95 11.15
C ILE A 116 13.49 1.79 10.76
N GLY A 117 14.39 2.29 11.61
CA GLY A 117 15.82 2.28 11.30
C GLY A 117 16.12 3.01 9.98
N GLU A 118 16.77 2.32 9.06
CA GLU A 118 17.11 2.83 7.71
C GLU A 118 15.97 2.67 6.70
N PHE A 119 14.89 1.95 7.06
CA PHE A 119 13.76 1.70 6.17
C PHE A 119 12.61 2.67 6.38
N VAL A 120 12.02 3.08 5.27
CA VAL A 120 10.67 3.63 5.22
C VAL A 120 9.72 2.50 4.86
N VAL A 121 8.78 2.21 5.76
CA VAL A 121 7.80 1.14 5.62
C VAL A 121 6.47 1.75 5.22
N CYS A 122 5.88 1.24 4.14
CA CYS A 122 4.62 1.71 3.60
C CYS A 122 3.60 0.57 3.56
N GLY A 123 2.38 0.87 3.98
CA GLY A 123 1.21 0.00 3.82
C GLY A 123 0.21 0.62 2.86
N MET A 124 -0.30 -0.17 1.94
CA MET A 124 -1.30 0.20 0.96
C MET A 124 -2.50 -0.74 1.02
N GLY A 125 -3.68 -0.16 1.18
CA GLY A 125 -4.95 -0.86 1.00
C GLY A 125 -5.72 -0.26 -0.18
N LEU A 126 -6.19 -1.09 -1.10
CA LEU A 126 -7.05 -0.66 -2.20
C LEU A 126 -8.21 -1.64 -2.37
N ASN A 127 -9.41 -1.11 -2.36
CA ASN A 127 -10.62 -1.88 -2.66
C ASN A 127 -10.66 -2.12 -4.17
N LEU A 128 -10.46 -3.36 -4.60
CA LEU A 128 -10.52 -3.75 -6.02
C LEU A 128 -11.86 -4.37 -6.38
N LYS A 129 -12.37 -5.28 -5.54
CA LYS A 129 -13.60 -6.03 -5.80
C LYS A 129 -14.69 -5.79 -4.75
N PHE A 130 -14.32 -5.40 -3.53
CA PHE A 130 -15.23 -5.21 -2.41
C PHE A 130 -14.93 -3.93 -1.68
N ALA A 131 -15.97 -3.29 -1.15
CA ALA A 131 -15.82 -2.08 -0.33
C ALA A 131 -16.79 -2.13 0.86
N PRO A 132 -16.38 -1.64 2.02
CA PRO A 132 -17.28 -1.49 3.17
C PRO A 132 -18.33 -0.41 2.89
N GLN A 133 -19.33 -0.34 3.76
CA GLN A 133 -20.35 0.70 3.71
C GLN A 133 -19.70 2.10 3.70
N ASN A 134 -20.21 3.00 2.87
CA ASN A 134 -19.70 4.36 2.64
C ASN A 134 -18.32 4.46 1.93
N ALA A 135 -17.80 3.35 1.43
CA ALA A 135 -16.64 3.30 0.56
C ALA A 135 -17.04 2.81 -0.85
N THR A 136 -16.06 2.74 -1.74
CA THR A 136 -16.26 2.15 -3.08
C THR A 136 -15.00 1.39 -3.49
N PHE A 137 -15.05 0.72 -4.62
CA PHE A 137 -13.93 -0.03 -5.17
C PHE A 137 -13.42 0.60 -6.48
N CYS A 138 -12.27 0.17 -6.92
CA CYS A 138 -11.58 0.68 -8.09
C CYS A 138 -12.43 0.53 -9.37
N ASP A 139 -12.35 1.51 -10.24
CA ASP A 139 -13.10 1.60 -11.50
C ASP A 139 -12.36 0.94 -12.69
N VAL A 140 -11.25 0.28 -12.43
CA VAL A 140 -10.53 -0.55 -13.40
C VAL A 140 -10.35 -1.96 -12.89
N GLU A 141 -10.46 -2.94 -13.77
CA GLU A 141 -10.18 -4.34 -13.44
C GLU A 141 -8.70 -4.61 -13.59
N ILE A 142 -8.09 -5.13 -12.53
CA ILE A 142 -6.69 -5.55 -12.51
C ILE A 142 -6.51 -6.68 -11.49
N GLU A 143 -5.70 -7.67 -11.84
CA GLU A 143 -5.33 -8.73 -10.92
C GLU A 143 -4.31 -8.23 -9.89
N ILE A 144 -4.47 -8.67 -8.63
CA ILE A 144 -3.62 -8.22 -7.50
C ILE A 144 -2.14 -8.41 -7.81
N LYS A 145 -1.77 -9.58 -8.33
CA LYS A 145 -0.38 -9.90 -8.66
C LYS A 145 0.18 -8.93 -9.71
N GLU A 146 -0.58 -8.68 -10.78
CA GLU A 146 -0.21 -7.74 -11.85
C GLU A 146 -0.02 -6.33 -11.30
N LEU A 147 -0.97 -5.85 -10.49
CA LEU A 147 -0.88 -4.53 -9.87
C LEU A 147 0.35 -4.39 -8.98
N VAL A 148 0.63 -5.40 -8.16
CA VAL A 148 1.83 -5.41 -7.30
C VAL A 148 3.11 -5.39 -8.13
N GLU A 149 3.22 -6.26 -9.14
CA GLU A 149 4.42 -6.33 -10.00
C GLU A 149 4.66 -5.03 -10.77
N GLU A 150 3.62 -4.42 -11.31
CA GLU A 150 3.72 -3.13 -12.00
C GLU A 150 4.06 -1.99 -11.04
N PHE A 151 3.43 -1.95 -9.86
CA PHE A 151 3.73 -0.93 -8.86
C PHE A 151 5.18 -1.02 -8.37
N ILE A 152 5.68 -2.22 -8.13
CA ILE A 152 7.10 -2.41 -7.73
C ILE A 152 8.06 -1.94 -8.83
N LYS A 153 7.75 -2.13 -10.11
CA LYS A 153 8.55 -1.57 -11.22
C LYS A 153 8.56 -0.05 -11.24
N VAL A 154 7.50 0.60 -10.78
CA VAL A 154 7.45 2.07 -10.65
C VAL A 154 8.33 2.55 -9.50
N LEU A 155 8.56 1.71 -8.48
CA LEU A 155 9.44 2.03 -7.34
C LEU A 155 10.94 1.81 -7.63
N GLU A 156 11.28 1.04 -8.66
CA GLU A 156 12.66 0.72 -9.08
C GLU A 156 13.17 1.70 -10.13
#